data_a9a3c0d748781ca10dd2fd8c6c1ddd00
#
_entry.id   a9a3c0d748781ca10dd2fd8c6c1ddd00
#
_cell.length_a   1.000
_cell.length_b   1.000
_cell.length_c   1.000
_cell.angle_alpha   90.00
_cell.angle_beta   90.00
_cell.angle_gamma   90.00
#
_symmetry.space_group_name_H-M   'P 1'
#
loop_
_entity.id
_entity.type
_entity.pdbx_description
1 polymer ?
#
loop_
_entity_poly.entity_id
_entity_poly.type
_entity_poly.pdbx_seq_one_letter_code
_entity_poly.pdbx_strand_id
1 'polypeptide(L)'
;MLLEALGRLYRSDDNFDGFRDIVRRHLLRIWPVEAGDEVLGQTVPERRFHSLASASRETGVGKSVLNGFLTEAGAFPPDDTRADARKTFDAKKYKPLLEEIPTLVGPIAMRKAMGATLVELKSLEADGVLAPRTKVATIKSPWRVSDGLFLLKELERKAIMLEAGTPGWETIQHVHKRVGLSVGQVIAAIRDGRLRVGKRAEAFGYHGLVVNVAEVDQSELLRPREQKMAAMEGEVNATAFARSIGVREKGAFQALIEGGHTPAMEVLHPVTKRSQWRMSGADIAAFHDKFTPPTVIVKETGLHRNTILAAFAAHGIEAFRLNGVAIGPIYLLKEVAPVLNTLMS
;
A
#
# COMPACT_ATOMS: atom_id res chain seq x y z
N MET A 1 -6.57 1.60 -55.80
CA MET A 1 -6.24 1.98 -57.21
C MET A 1 -4.74 2.19 -57.47
N LEU A 2 -4.01 3.20 -56.91
CA LEU A 2 -2.58 3.42 -57.24
C LEU A 2 -1.67 2.22 -56.90
N LEU A 3 -1.77 1.67 -55.69
CA LEU A 3 -0.98 0.51 -55.24
C LEU A 3 -1.28 -0.75 -56.07
N GLU A 4 -2.53 -0.94 -56.44
CA GLU A 4 -2.93 -2.03 -57.30
C GLU A 4 -2.41 -1.90 -58.73
N ALA A 5 -2.46 -0.69 -59.31
CA ALA A 5 -1.90 -0.42 -60.60
C ALA A 5 -0.38 -0.66 -60.63
N LEU A 6 0.37 -0.18 -59.68
CA LEU A 6 1.82 -0.36 -59.56
C LEU A 6 2.19 -1.83 -59.25
N GLY A 7 1.36 -2.57 -58.48
CA GLY A 7 1.64 -3.96 -58.10
C GLY A 7 1.18 -5.00 -59.12
N ARG A 8 0.28 -4.64 -60.05
CA ARG A 8 -0.28 -5.57 -61.04
C ARG A 8 -0.04 -5.11 -62.48
N LEU A 9 -0.57 -3.95 -62.87
CA LEU A 9 -0.54 -3.48 -64.25
C LEU A 9 0.85 -3.07 -64.69
N TYR A 10 1.59 -2.36 -63.86
CA TYR A 10 2.93 -1.84 -64.16
C TYR A 10 4.02 -2.55 -63.37
N ARG A 11 3.80 -3.83 -62.93
CA ARG A 11 4.75 -4.59 -62.11
C ARG A 11 6.08 -4.82 -62.85
N SER A 12 6.03 -5.06 -64.14
CA SER A 12 7.21 -5.39 -64.97
C SER A 12 7.66 -4.24 -65.90
N ASP A 13 7.12 -3.04 -65.71
CA ASP A 13 7.49 -1.88 -66.48
C ASP A 13 8.57 -1.05 -65.76
N ASP A 14 9.81 -1.13 -66.27
CA ASP A 14 11.01 -0.51 -65.68
C ASP A 14 10.86 1.03 -65.58
N ASN A 15 10.05 1.67 -66.42
CA ASN A 15 9.78 3.10 -66.35
C ASN A 15 9.15 3.54 -65.03
N PHE A 16 8.51 2.61 -64.31
CA PHE A 16 7.89 2.87 -63.02
C PHE A 16 8.77 2.45 -61.83
N ASP A 17 9.99 1.93 -62.00
CA ASP A 17 10.86 1.49 -60.94
C ASP A 17 11.13 2.56 -59.90
N GLY A 18 11.54 3.74 -60.35
CA GLY A 18 11.80 4.85 -59.44
C GLY A 18 10.58 5.28 -58.62
N PHE A 19 9.39 5.20 -59.25
CA PHE A 19 8.14 5.55 -58.58
C PHE A 19 7.71 4.43 -57.60
N ARG A 20 7.87 3.14 -58.00
CA ARG A 20 7.68 1.99 -57.07
C ARG A 20 8.56 2.12 -55.87
N ASP A 21 9.81 2.50 -55.98
CA ASP A 21 10.75 2.66 -54.89
C ASP A 21 10.37 3.80 -53.93
N ILE A 22 9.90 4.90 -54.47
CA ILE A 22 9.39 6.04 -53.63
C ILE A 22 8.18 5.59 -52.81
N VAL A 23 7.20 4.96 -53.48
CA VAL A 23 5.97 4.48 -52.82
C VAL A 23 6.30 3.37 -51.80
N ARG A 24 7.19 2.42 -52.14
CA ARG A 24 7.64 1.36 -51.25
C ARG A 24 8.30 1.95 -50.00
N ARG A 25 9.23 2.90 -50.13
CA ARG A 25 9.87 3.58 -49.00
C ARG A 25 8.87 4.29 -48.14
N HIS A 26 7.84 4.88 -48.72
CA HIS A 26 6.77 5.53 -47.98
C HIS A 26 5.92 4.49 -47.20
N LEU A 27 5.49 3.41 -47.85
CA LEU A 27 4.74 2.33 -47.20
C LEU A 27 5.50 1.71 -46.04
N LEU A 28 6.78 1.40 -46.22
CA LEU A 28 7.64 0.83 -45.16
C LEU A 28 7.92 1.78 -44.01
N ARG A 29 7.60 3.06 -44.15
CA ARG A 29 7.68 4.05 -43.04
C ARG A 29 6.44 4.05 -42.14
N ILE A 30 5.29 3.62 -42.63
CA ILE A 30 4.01 3.81 -41.95
C ILE A 30 3.22 2.50 -41.76
N TRP A 31 3.48 1.49 -42.58
CA TRP A 31 2.75 0.23 -42.53
C TRP A 31 3.52 -0.85 -41.77
N PRO A 32 2.81 -1.65 -40.95
CA PRO A 32 3.39 -2.76 -40.22
C PRO A 32 3.53 -4.01 -41.12
N VAL A 33 4.32 -3.88 -42.15
CA VAL A 33 4.61 -5.00 -43.12
C VAL A 33 5.48 -6.04 -42.47
N GLU A 34 5.24 -7.32 -42.76
CA GLU A 34 6.00 -8.43 -42.19
C GLU A 34 7.31 -8.66 -42.95
N ALA A 35 8.34 -9.18 -42.24
CA ALA A 35 9.53 -9.70 -42.93
C ALA A 35 9.12 -10.88 -43.82
N GLY A 36 9.61 -10.88 -45.06
CA GLY A 36 9.24 -11.88 -46.07
C GLY A 36 8.06 -11.47 -46.95
N ASP A 37 7.25 -10.47 -46.55
CA ASP A 37 6.18 -9.95 -47.41
C ASP A 37 6.76 -9.27 -48.66
N GLU A 38 6.05 -9.37 -49.77
CA GLU A 38 6.40 -8.64 -51.00
C GLU A 38 5.64 -7.31 -51.07
N VAL A 39 6.37 -6.23 -51.23
CA VAL A 39 5.79 -4.88 -51.42
C VAL A 39 6.30 -4.31 -52.74
N LEU A 40 5.40 -4.17 -53.72
CA LEU A 40 5.68 -3.65 -55.06
C LEU A 40 6.89 -4.33 -55.72
N GLY A 41 6.91 -5.68 -55.73
CA GLY A 41 7.90 -6.51 -56.38
C GLY A 41 9.20 -6.74 -55.60
N GLN A 42 9.33 -6.27 -54.38
CA GLN A 42 10.50 -6.53 -53.53
C GLN A 42 10.11 -7.11 -52.17
N THR A 43 10.87 -8.11 -51.76
CA THR A 43 10.71 -8.72 -50.43
C THR A 43 11.19 -7.77 -49.33
N VAL A 44 10.43 -7.67 -48.26
CA VAL A 44 10.77 -6.88 -47.07
C VAL A 44 11.75 -7.68 -46.21
N PRO A 45 12.98 -7.22 -46.00
CA PRO A 45 14.00 -8.02 -45.29
C PRO A 45 13.74 -8.08 -43.80
N GLU A 46 13.18 -7.02 -43.20
CA GLU A 46 12.91 -6.93 -41.79
C GLU A 46 11.66 -6.09 -41.51
N ARG A 47 10.94 -6.41 -40.42
CA ARG A 47 9.82 -5.63 -39.96
C ARG A 47 10.33 -4.33 -39.31
N ARG A 48 9.89 -3.19 -39.81
CA ARG A 48 10.23 -1.86 -39.26
C ARG A 48 9.22 -1.39 -38.21
N PHE A 49 7.97 -1.68 -38.44
CA PHE A 49 6.88 -1.29 -37.54
C PHE A 49 5.99 -2.48 -37.19
N HIS A 50 5.56 -2.50 -35.93
CA HIS A 50 4.42 -3.28 -35.50
C HIS A 50 3.16 -2.41 -35.48
N SER A 51 2.02 -2.99 -35.78
CA SER A 51 0.76 -2.54 -35.21
C SER A 51 0.52 -3.25 -33.89
N LEU A 52 -0.36 -2.71 -33.03
CA LEU A 52 -0.78 -3.40 -31.81
C LEU A 52 -1.35 -4.80 -32.12
N ALA A 53 -2.06 -4.92 -33.25
CA ALA A 53 -2.62 -6.20 -33.73
C ALA A 53 -1.54 -7.21 -34.17
N SER A 54 -0.50 -6.75 -34.90
CA SER A 54 0.60 -7.65 -35.32
C SER A 54 1.48 -8.08 -34.15
N ALA A 55 1.78 -7.17 -33.23
CA ALA A 55 2.52 -7.48 -32.01
C ALA A 55 1.79 -8.49 -31.13
N SER A 56 0.46 -8.37 -30.99
CA SER A 56 -0.35 -9.33 -30.25
C SER A 56 -0.32 -10.74 -30.85
N ARG A 57 -0.33 -10.85 -32.19
CA ARG A 57 -0.20 -12.14 -32.87
C ARG A 57 1.17 -12.78 -32.66
N GLU A 58 2.22 -11.99 -32.75
CA GLU A 58 3.61 -12.46 -32.66
C GLU A 58 3.98 -12.87 -31.23
N THR A 59 3.57 -12.08 -30.23
CA THR A 59 3.91 -12.34 -28.82
C THR A 59 2.94 -13.27 -28.11
N GLY A 60 1.74 -13.50 -28.66
CA GLY A 60 0.65 -14.20 -27.98
C GLY A 60 0.00 -13.39 -26.84
N VAL A 61 0.44 -12.16 -26.60
CA VAL A 61 -0.05 -11.30 -25.52
C VAL A 61 -1.31 -10.55 -25.96
N GLY A 62 -2.30 -10.47 -25.08
CA GLY A 62 -3.54 -9.74 -25.35
C GLY A 62 -3.30 -8.25 -25.63
N LYS A 63 -4.04 -7.70 -26.61
CA LYS A 63 -3.90 -6.31 -27.06
C LYS A 63 -4.01 -5.27 -25.96
N SER A 64 -4.93 -5.48 -25.00
CA SER A 64 -5.11 -4.58 -23.85
C SER A 64 -3.85 -4.50 -22.98
N VAL A 65 -3.21 -5.64 -22.73
CA VAL A 65 -1.97 -5.71 -21.96
C VAL A 65 -0.82 -5.03 -22.71
N LEU A 66 -0.65 -5.34 -24.00
CA LEU A 66 0.36 -4.69 -24.85
C LEU A 66 0.15 -3.18 -24.93
N ASN A 67 -1.10 -2.74 -25.12
CA ASN A 67 -1.42 -1.31 -25.15
C ASN A 67 -1.01 -0.61 -23.84
N GLY A 68 -1.29 -1.22 -22.69
CA GLY A 68 -0.89 -0.68 -21.39
C GLY A 68 0.62 -0.48 -21.29
N PHE A 69 1.41 -1.51 -21.58
CA PHE A 69 2.87 -1.44 -21.54
C PHE A 69 3.46 -0.48 -22.56
N LEU A 70 2.95 -0.49 -23.79
CA LEU A 70 3.45 0.37 -24.86
C LEU A 70 3.09 1.87 -24.61
N THR A 71 1.92 2.14 -24.02
CA THR A 71 1.55 3.49 -23.60
C THR A 71 2.44 3.97 -22.45
N GLU A 72 2.69 3.14 -21.44
CA GLU A 72 3.61 3.44 -20.33
C GLU A 72 5.04 3.68 -20.83
N ALA A 73 5.47 2.95 -21.88
CA ALA A 73 6.77 3.12 -22.52
C ALA A 73 6.84 4.30 -23.53
N GLY A 74 5.74 5.04 -23.71
CA GLY A 74 5.69 6.20 -24.58
C GLY A 74 5.57 5.87 -26.07
N ALA A 75 5.12 4.67 -26.44
CA ALA A 75 4.83 4.33 -27.83
C ALA A 75 3.54 4.98 -28.34
N PHE A 76 2.57 5.16 -27.44
CA PHE A 76 1.28 5.78 -27.71
C PHE A 76 0.96 6.85 -26.66
N PRO A 77 0.22 7.90 -27.02
CA PRO A 77 -0.36 8.80 -26.03
C PRO A 77 -1.41 8.05 -25.18
N PRO A 78 -1.63 8.46 -23.91
CA PRO A 78 -2.57 7.78 -23.00
C PRO A 78 -4.02 7.72 -23.50
N ASP A 79 -4.42 8.69 -24.31
CA ASP A 79 -5.77 8.88 -24.86
C ASP A 79 -5.89 8.46 -26.34
N ASP A 80 -4.98 7.62 -26.82
CA ASP A 80 -5.01 7.15 -28.22
C ASP A 80 -6.23 6.27 -28.50
N THR A 81 -7.19 6.84 -29.22
CA THR A 81 -8.44 6.18 -29.63
C THR A 81 -8.38 5.49 -31.00
N ARG A 82 -7.22 5.50 -31.66
CA ARG A 82 -7.06 4.83 -32.96
C ARG A 82 -7.34 3.31 -32.82
N ALA A 83 -7.85 2.72 -33.91
CA ALA A 83 -8.01 1.27 -33.96
C ALA A 83 -6.66 0.56 -33.81
N ASP A 84 -6.64 -0.61 -33.18
CA ASP A 84 -5.43 -1.39 -32.87
C ASP A 84 -4.52 -1.66 -34.10
N ALA A 85 -5.12 -1.83 -35.27
CA ALA A 85 -4.38 -2.00 -36.52
C ALA A 85 -3.65 -0.71 -36.98
N ARG A 86 -4.11 0.45 -36.48
CA ARG A 86 -3.56 1.78 -36.80
C ARG A 86 -2.61 2.31 -35.72
N LYS A 87 -2.56 1.67 -34.56
CA LYS A 87 -1.59 1.97 -33.50
C LYS A 87 -0.25 1.33 -33.85
N THR A 88 0.55 2.04 -34.61
CA THR A 88 1.88 1.55 -35.07
C THR A 88 3.01 2.12 -34.23
N PHE A 89 4.05 1.31 -34.02
CA PHE A 89 5.24 1.68 -33.27
C PHE A 89 6.49 0.99 -33.85
N ASP A 90 7.67 1.54 -33.56
CA ASP A 90 8.94 1.02 -34.06
C ASP A 90 9.25 -0.37 -33.50
N ALA A 91 9.41 -1.36 -34.38
CA ALA A 91 9.61 -2.75 -34.00
C ALA A 91 10.96 -2.94 -33.28
N LYS A 92 12.02 -2.31 -33.75
CA LYS A 92 13.38 -2.44 -33.19
C LYS A 92 13.48 -1.76 -31.81
N LYS A 93 12.94 -0.55 -31.69
CA LYS A 93 12.96 0.20 -30.43
C LYS A 93 12.24 -0.55 -29.30
N TYR A 94 11.10 -1.15 -29.59
CA TYR A 94 10.27 -1.81 -28.57
C TYR A 94 10.43 -3.34 -28.51
N LYS A 95 11.35 -3.91 -29.31
CA LYS A 95 11.64 -5.34 -29.30
C LYS A 95 11.94 -5.89 -27.89
N PRO A 96 12.82 -5.25 -27.07
CA PRO A 96 13.10 -5.75 -25.73
C PRO A 96 11.86 -5.80 -24.84
N LEU A 97 10.97 -4.81 -24.97
CA LEU A 97 9.72 -4.79 -24.22
C LEU A 97 8.76 -5.91 -24.67
N LEU A 98 8.65 -6.13 -25.98
CA LEU A 98 7.81 -7.21 -26.53
C LEU A 98 8.31 -8.60 -26.12
N GLU A 99 9.62 -8.79 -26.01
CA GLU A 99 10.23 -10.03 -25.53
C GLU A 99 10.06 -10.22 -24.02
N GLU A 100 10.04 -9.12 -23.25
CA GLU A 100 9.89 -9.13 -21.80
C GLU A 100 8.46 -9.48 -21.36
N ILE A 101 7.44 -8.83 -21.95
CA ILE A 101 6.05 -8.91 -21.49
C ILE A 101 5.55 -10.37 -21.33
N PRO A 102 5.80 -11.30 -22.26
CA PRO A 102 5.36 -12.69 -22.12
C PRO A 102 6.00 -13.43 -20.93
N THR A 103 7.16 -12.96 -20.44
CA THR A 103 7.88 -13.57 -19.30
C THR A 103 7.38 -13.09 -17.95
N LEU A 104 6.58 -12.04 -17.93
CA LEU A 104 6.05 -11.48 -16.69
C LEU A 104 4.97 -12.37 -16.09
N VAL A 105 4.93 -12.40 -14.75
CA VAL A 105 4.04 -13.30 -14.02
C VAL A 105 3.09 -12.52 -13.08
N GLY A 106 1.98 -13.16 -12.74
CA GLY A 106 1.08 -12.66 -11.71
C GLY A 106 1.62 -12.87 -10.30
N PRO A 107 1.01 -12.22 -9.28
CA PRO A 107 1.49 -12.27 -7.90
C PRO A 107 1.50 -13.69 -7.31
N ILE A 108 0.63 -14.57 -7.76
CA ILE A 108 0.60 -15.98 -7.30
C ILE A 108 1.87 -16.71 -7.76
N ALA A 109 2.23 -16.60 -9.03
CA ALA A 109 3.43 -17.25 -9.58
C ALA A 109 4.69 -16.61 -8.99
N MET A 110 4.71 -15.28 -8.83
CA MET A 110 5.83 -14.55 -8.23
C MET A 110 6.12 -15.01 -6.80
N ARG A 111 5.11 -15.03 -5.93
CA ARG A 111 5.30 -15.51 -4.55
C ARG A 111 5.73 -16.98 -4.48
N LYS A 112 5.20 -17.82 -5.38
CA LYS A 112 5.60 -19.25 -5.47
C LYS A 112 7.06 -19.38 -5.86
N ALA A 113 7.52 -18.62 -6.85
CA ALA A 113 8.92 -18.63 -7.29
C ALA A 113 9.88 -18.17 -6.17
N MET A 114 9.45 -17.20 -5.36
CA MET A 114 10.23 -16.70 -4.23
C MET A 114 10.12 -17.55 -2.96
N GLY A 115 9.21 -18.52 -2.88
CA GLY A 115 8.89 -19.18 -1.61
C GLY A 115 8.36 -18.20 -0.57
N ALA A 116 7.50 -17.25 -1.00
CA ALA A 116 6.93 -16.23 -0.14
C ALA A 116 5.41 -16.42 0.01
N THR A 117 4.84 -15.91 1.10
CA THR A 117 3.41 -15.76 1.28
C THR A 117 2.90 -14.51 0.54
N LEU A 118 1.57 -14.41 0.38
CA LEU A 118 0.98 -13.20 -0.23
C LEU A 118 1.22 -11.94 0.63
N VAL A 119 1.22 -12.10 1.95
CA VAL A 119 1.47 -11.01 2.89
C VAL A 119 2.91 -10.50 2.76
N GLU A 120 3.87 -11.40 2.67
CA GLU A 120 5.29 -11.07 2.47
C GLU A 120 5.53 -10.33 1.16
N LEU A 121 4.97 -10.83 0.04
CA LEU A 121 5.08 -10.14 -1.25
C LEU A 121 4.49 -8.72 -1.20
N LYS A 122 3.30 -8.56 -0.59
CA LYS A 122 2.67 -7.24 -0.42
C LYS A 122 3.48 -6.30 0.47
N SER A 123 4.11 -6.82 1.53
CA SER A 123 4.96 -6.01 2.39
C SER A 123 6.25 -5.56 1.69
N LEU A 124 6.86 -6.44 0.88
CA LEU A 124 8.01 -6.10 0.05
C LEU A 124 7.68 -5.02 -0.98
N GLU A 125 6.49 -5.09 -1.58
CA GLU A 125 5.99 -4.09 -2.53
C GLU A 125 5.70 -2.75 -1.83
N ALA A 126 4.97 -2.77 -0.72
CA ALA A 126 4.58 -1.58 0.03
C ALA A 126 5.80 -0.79 0.54
N ASP A 127 6.85 -1.49 0.92
CA ASP A 127 8.10 -0.89 1.41
C ASP A 127 9.11 -0.60 0.29
N GLY A 128 8.74 -0.81 -0.97
CA GLY A 128 9.58 -0.52 -2.15
C GLY A 128 10.83 -1.40 -2.27
N VAL A 129 10.90 -2.53 -1.55
CA VAL A 129 12.00 -3.50 -1.65
C VAL A 129 11.93 -4.26 -2.95
N LEU A 130 10.72 -4.56 -3.39
CA LEU A 130 10.41 -5.21 -4.65
C LEU A 130 9.31 -4.43 -5.35
N ALA A 131 9.54 -4.04 -6.59
CA ALA A 131 8.57 -3.27 -7.36
C ALA A 131 8.05 -4.08 -8.56
N PRO A 132 6.75 -4.02 -8.85
CA PRO A 132 6.24 -4.57 -10.11
C PRO A 132 6.80 -3.78 -11.30
N ARG A 133 6.93 -4.45 -12.45
CA ARG A 133 7.38 -3.83 -13.71
C ARG A 133 6.46 -2.69 -14.17
N THR A 134 5.19 -2.80 -13.84
CA THR A 134 4.18 -1.77 -14.12
C THR A 134 3.18 -1.66 -12.97
N LYS A 135 2.66 -0.45 -12.78
CA LYS A 135 1.57 -0.16 -11.82
C LYS A 135 0.21 -0.01 -12.51
N VAL A 136 0.11 -0.30 -13.78
CA VAL A 136 -1.15 -0.26 -14.52
C VAL A 136 -2.12 -1.29 -13.95
N ALA A 137 -3.20 -0.84 -13.32
CA ALA A 137 -4.11 -1.68 -12.54
C ALA A 137 -4.80 -2.80 -13.34
N THR A 138 -4.94 -2.63 -14.65
CA THR A 138 -5.53 -3.63 -15.55
C THR A 138 -4.59 -4.79 -15.87
N ILE A 139 -3.28 -4.66 -15.61
CA ILE A 139 -2.27 -5.68 -15.90
C ILE A 139 -2.14 -6.62 -14.69
N LYS A 140 -2.58 -7.86 -14.86
CA LYS A 140 -2.60 -8.89 -13.80
C LYS A 140 -1.26 -9.60 -13.59
N SER A 141 -0.34 -9.47 -14.53
CA SER A 141 0.99 -10.12 -14.51
C SER A 141 2.10 -9.07 -14.57
N PRO A 142 2.32 -8.30 -13.48
CA PRO A 142 3.27 -7.19 -13.52
C PRO A 142 4.66 -7.53 -13.00
N TRP A 143 4.97 -8.80 -12.65
CA TRP A 143 6.18 -9.14 -11.91
C TRP A 143 7.25 -9.83 -12.77
N ARG A 144 8.49 -9.40 -12.59
CA ARG A 144 9.68 -10.14 -13.06
C ARG A 144 10.11 -11.12 -11.98
N VAL A 145 10.11 -12.41 -12.30
CA VAL A 145 10.62 -13.46 -11.39
C VAL A 145 12.09 -13.23 -11.04
N SER A 146 12.87 -12.76 -12.00
CA SER A 146 14.30 -12.44 -11.80
C SER A 146 14.56 -11.49 -10.65
N ASP A 147 13.72 -10.47 -10.46
CA ASP A 147 13.91 -9.45 -9.42
C ASP A 147 13.74 -10.08 -8.02
N GLY A 148 12.74 -10.93 -7.86
CA GLY A 148 12.54 -11.67 -6.62
C GLY A 148 13.62 -12.67 -6.31
N LEU A 149 14.09 -13.40 -7.32
CA LEU A 149 15.20 -14.35 -7.16
C LEU A 149 16.53 -13.62 -6.89
N PHE A 150 16.72 -12.43 -7.44
CA PHE A 150 17.87 -11.60 -7.14
C PHE A 150 17.87 -11.17 -5.65
N LEU A 151 16.74 -10.69 -5.17
CA LEU A 151 16.57 -10.36 -3.73
C LEU A 151 16.87 -11.57 -2.84
N LEU A 152 16.35 -12.74 -3.19
CA LEU A 152 16.64 -13.97 -2.43
C LEU A 152 18.12 -14.29 -2.39
N LYS A 153 18.79 -14.30 -3.54
CA LYS A 153 20.24 -14.57 -3.61
C LYS A 153 21.05 -13.55 -2.84
N GLU A 154 20.65 -12.30 -2.86
CA GLU A 154 21.31 -11.24 -2.10
C GLU A 154 21.27 -11.53 -0.59
N LEU A 155 20.08 -11.85 -0.07
CA LEU A 155 19.88 -12.14 1.35
C LEU A 155 20.52 -13.48 1.76
N GLU A 156 20.39 -14.51 0.94
CA GLU A 156 20.97 -15.84 1.19
C GLU A 156 22.50 -15.83 1.25
N ARG A 157 23.16 -14.98 0.47
CA ARG A 157 24.64 -14.82 0.52
C ARG A 157 25.13 -14.33 1.89
N LYS A 158 24.30 -13.64 2.63
CA LYS A 158 24.60 -13.11 3.97
C LYS A 158 24.07 -14.03 5.07
N ALA A 159 23.24 -15.02 4.71
CA ALA A 159 22.57 -15.85 5.69
C ALA A 159 23.48 -16.93 6.26
N ILE A 160 23.40 -17.12 7.56
CA ILE A 160 23.95 -18.30 8.24
C ILE A 160 22.92 -19.43 8.18
N MET A 161 23.38 -20.65 7.92
CA MET A 161 22.50 -21.83 7.96
C MET A 161 22.12 -22.14 9.40
N LEU A 162 20.83 -22.35 9.64
CA LEU A 162 20.30 -22.70 10.96
C LEU A 162 19.72 -24.09 10.93
N GLU A 163 19.98 -24.86 11.98
CA GLU A 163 19.33 -26.15 12.20
C GLU A 163 17.84 -25.94 12.51
N ALA A 164 17.06 -26.98 12.25
CA ALA A 164 15.62 -26.98 12.55
C ALA A 164 15.36 -26.69 14.04
N GLY A 165 14.44 -25.78 14.29
CA GLY A 165 14.06 -25.42 15.66
C GLY A 165 15.06 -24.54 16.41
N THR A 166 16.12 -24.02 15.80
CA THR A 166 17.06 -23.08 16.44
C THR A 166 16.30 -21.90 17.07
N PRO A 167 16.34 -21.73 18.42
CA PRO A 167 15.59 -20.69 19.10
C PRO A 167 16.19 -19.29 18.87
N GLY A 168 15.41 -18.23 19.16
CA GLY A 168 15.86 -16.84 19.07
C GLY A 168 15.90 -16.27 17.64
N TRP A 169 15.26 -16.93 16.68
CA TRP A 169 15.15 -16.48 15.31
C TRP A 169 13.69 -16.37 14.87
N GLU A 170 13.33 -15.28 14.20
CA GLU A 170 11.99 -15.03 13.73
C GLU A 170 11.97 -14.58 12.24
N THR A 171 10.87 -14.79 11.53
CA THR A 171 10.75 -14.35 10.14
C THR A 171 10.73 -12.81 10.06
N ILE A 172 11.22 -12.26 8.97
CA ILE A 172 11.21 -10.81 8.70
C ILE A 172 9.78 -10.25 8.87
N GLN A 173 8.76 -10.99 8.44
CA GLN A 173 7.37 -10.60 8.58
C GLN A 173 6.88 -10.61 10.04
N HIS A 174 7.42 -11.49 10.89
CA HIS A 174 7.08 -11.53 12.32
C HIS A 174 7.69 -10.33 13.06
N VAL A 175 8.93 -9.94 12.74
CA VAL A 175 9.55 -8.69 13.23
C VAL A 175 8.66 -7.49 12.95
N HIS A 176 8.17 -7.37 11.70
CA HIS A 176 7.25 -6.30 11.33
C HIS A 176 6.02 -6.24 12.23
N LYS A 177 5.41 -7.38 12.53
CA LYS A 177 4.23 -7.46 13.41
C LYS A 177 4.57 -7.18 14.88
N ARG A 178 5.68 -7.72 15.39
CA ARG A 178 6.06 -7.65 16.82
C ARG A 178 6.54 -6.27 17.22
N VAL A 179 7.46 -5.69 16.46
CA VAL A 179 8.10 -4.41 16.82
C VAL A 179 7.73 -3.24 15.91
N GLY A 180 6.93 -3.47 14.86
CA GLY A 180 6.43 -2.41 13.97
C GLY A 180 7.51 -1.80 13.06
N LEU A 181 8.67 -2.42 12.91
CA LEU A 181 9.64 -2.07 11.87
C LEU A 181 9.08 -2.46 10.51
N SER A 182 9.27 -1.63 9.49
CA SER A 182 8.87 -2.02 8.14
C SER A 182 9.79 -3.14 7.62
N VAL A 183 9.28 -3.98 6.70
CA VAL A 183 10.08 -5.02 6.06
C VAL A 183 11.30 -4.41 5.35
N GLY A 184 11.11 -3.24 4.74
CA GLY A 184 12.18 -2.48 4.10
C GLY A 184 13.28 -2.05 5.08
N GLN A 185 12.91 -1.61 6.28
CA GLN A 185 13.88 -1.26 7.33
C GLN A 185 14.68 -2.46 7.79
N VAL A 186 14.04 -3.61 7.97
CA VAL A 186 14.72 -4.85 8.36
C VAL A 186 15.69 -5.31 7.26
N ILE A 187 15.25 -5.30 6.00
CA ILE A 187 16.11 -5.68 4.87
C ILE A 187 17.28 -4.70 4.69
N ALA A 188 17.06 -3.40 4.84
CA ALA A 188 18.15 -2.41 4.82
C ALA A 188 19.17 -2.70 5.92
N ALA A 189 18.73 -2.99 7.15
CA ALA A 189 19.62 -3.34 8.24
C ALA A 189 20.43 -4.63 8.00
N ILE A 190 19.84 -5.62 7.31
CA ILE A 190 20.56 -6.82 6.85
C ILE A 190 21.61 -6.45 5.79
N ARG A 191 21.23 -5.59 4.83
CA ARG A 191 22.13 -5.12 3.78
C ARG A 191 23.37 -4.41 4.37
N ASP A 192 23.13 -3.58 5.37
CA ASP A 192 24.17 -2.81 6.09
C ASP A 192 24.97 -3.65 7.09
N GLY A 193 24.60 -4.91 7.32
CA GLY A 193 25.25 -5.78 8.31
C GLY A 193 24.90 -5.47 9.77
N ARG A 194 23.89 -4.64 10.02
CA ARG A 194 23.40 -4.31 11.37
C ARG A 194 22.51 -5.39 11.98
N LEU A 195 21.91 -6.23 11.16
CA LEU A 195 21.16 -7.40 11.59
C LEU A 195 21.69 -8.63 10.86
N ARG A 196 21.93 -9.70 11.60
CA ARG A 196 22.28 -10.99 11.02
C ARG A 196 21.02 -11.65 10.45
N VAL A 197 21.15 -12.21 9.26
CA VAL A 197 20.13 -13.03 8.63
C VAL A 197 20.52 -14.49 8.71
N GLY A 198 19.54 -15.34 9.04
CA GLY A 198 19.66 -16.80 9.01
C GLY A 198 18.75 -17.39 7.94
N LYS A 199 19.09 -18.58 7.49
CA LYS A 199 18.26 -19.40 6.61
C LYS A 199 17.96 -20.73 7.29
N ARG A 200 16.67 -21.02 7.47
CA ARG A 200 16.22 -22.32 8.01
C ARG A 200 16.37 -23.41 6.96
N ALA A 201 16.97 -24.52 7.34
CA ALA A 201 17.21 -25.65 6.44
C ALA A 201 15.90 -26.26 5.90
N GLU A 202 14.85 -26.30 6.73
CA GLU A 202 13.55 -26.88 6.41
C GLU A 202 12.61 -25.96 5.60
N ALA A 203 12.96 -24.69 5.43
CA ALA A 203 12.08 -23.71 4.79
C ALA A 203 12.64 -23.23 3.45
N PHE A 204 11.79 -23.18 2.44
CA PHE A 204 12.14 -22.75 1.10
C PHE A 204 11.96 -21.24 0.91
N GLY A 205 12.92 -20.63 0.24
CA GLY A 205 12.83 -19.26 -0.27
C GLY A 205 12.75 -18.19 0.81
N TYR A 206 12.01 -17.12 0.52
CA TYR A 206 11.93 -15.93 1.36
C TYR A 206 11.37 -16.21 2.77
N HIS A 207 10.38 -17.11 2.88
CA HIS A 207 9.80 -17.47 4.17
C HIS A 207 10.80 -18.18 5.10
N GLY A 208 11.84 -18.79 4.54
CA GLY A 208 12.92 -19.42 5.30
C GLY A 208 13.97 -18.43 5.83
N LEU A 209 13.94 -17.17 5.37
CA LEU A 209 14.85 -16.14 5.86
C LEU A 209 14.36 -15.59 7.19
N VAL A 210 15.24 -15.57 8.18
CA VAL A 210 14.94 -15.18 9.55
C VAL A 210 16.01 -14.25 10.09
N VAL A 211 15.69 -13.48 11.11
CA VAL A 211 16.61 -12.57 11.80
C VAL A 211 16.68 -12.88 13.28
N ASN A 212 17.80 -12.52 13.91
CA ASN A 212 18.00 -12.78 15.34
C ASN A 212 17.15 -11.83 16.18
N VAL A 213 16.32 -12.39 17.08
CA VAL A 213 15.39 -11.62 17.94
C VAL A 213 16.13 -10.65 18.85
N ALA A 214 17.22 -11.10 19.49
CA ALA A 214 17.98 -10.25 20.42
C ALA A 214 18.63 -9.05 19.72
N GLU A 215 19.14 -9.26 18.49
CA GLU A 215 19.70 -8.14 17.71
C GLU A 215 18.63 -7.15 17.29
N VAL A 216 17.44 -7.62 16.91
CA VAL A 216 16.31 -6.74 16.61
C VAL A 216 15.93 -5.92 17.83
N ASP A 217 15.84 -6.54 19.02
CA ASP A 217 15.43 -5.87 20.25
C ASP A 217 16.48 -4.86 20.76
N GLN A 218 17.76 -5.11 20.49
CA GLN A 218 18.85 -4.19 20.82
C GLN A 218 19.12 -3.15 19.72
N SER A 219 18.44 -3.24 18.60
CA SER A 219 18.72 -2.41 17.43
C SER A 219 18.35 -0.94 17.66
N GLU A 220 19.25 -0.05 17.26
CA GLU A 220 18.99 1.40 17.18
C GLU A 220 17.78 1.76 16.30
N LEU A 221 17.32 0.85 15.44
CA LEU A 221 16.12 1.03 14.62
C LEU A 221 14.86 1.19 15.47
N LEU A 222 14.85 0.72 16.71
CA LEU A 222 13.72 0.87 17.65
C LEU A 222 13.76 2.19 18.42
N ARG A 223 14.92 2.87 18.55
CA ARG A 223 15.08 4.12 19.32
C ARG A 223 14.07 5.22 18.95
N PRO A 224 13.81 5.51 17.65
CA PRO A 224 12.82 6.54 17.31
C PRO A 224 11.40 6.19 17.77
N ARG A 225 11.11 4.90 17.89
CA ARG A 225 9.81 4.40 18.39
C ARG A 225 9.74 4.52 19.90
N GLU A 226 10.79 4.11 20.61
CA GLU A 226 10.89 4.23 22.06
C GLU A 226 10.81 5.68 22.51
N GLN A 227 11.51 6.59 21.84
CA GLN A 227 11.41 8.03 22.10
C GLN A 227 10.00 8.56 21.88
N LYS A 228 9.30 8.14 20.81
CA LYS A 228 7.90 8.51 20.56
C LYS A 228 6.93 7.90 21.58
N MET A 229 7.22 6.69 22.06
CA MET A 229 6.42 6.07 23.11
C MET A 229 6.65 6.79 24.46
N ALA A 230 7.90 7.10 24.79
CA ALA A 230 8.25 7.86 26.00
C ALA A 230 7.63 9.27 25.99
N ALA A 231 7.58 9.93 24.85
CA ALA A 231 6.92 11.23 24.69
C ALA A 231 5.38 11.15 24.89
N MET A 232 4.80 9.96 24.86
CA MET A 232 3.38 9.72 25.14
C MET A 232 3.14 9.21 26.57
N GLU A 233 4.21 9.03 27.37
CA GLU A 233 4.08 8.73 28.79
C GLU A 233 3.43 9.91 29.52
N GLY A 234 2.47 9.62 30.38
CA GLY A 234 1.64 10.62 31.06
C GLY A 234 0.38 11.05 30.32
N GLU A 235 0.22 10.64 29.04
CA GLU A 235 -1.02 10.86 28.30
C GLU A 235 -1.91 9.61 28.31
N VAL A 236 -3.19 9.80 28.50
CA VAL A 236 -4.21 8.74 28.50
C VAL A 236 -4.92 8.70 27.15
N ASN A 237 -5.15 7.51 26.61
CA ASN A 237 -6.01 7.36 25.43
C ASN A 237 -7.43 7.83 25.76
N ALA A 238 -7.98 8.77 24.99
CA ALA A 238 -9.30 9.39 25.26
C ALA A 238 -10.43 8.34 25.34
N THR A 239 -10.37 7.25 24.55
CA THR A 239 -11.34 6.16 24.65
C THR A 239 -11.20 5.38 25.97
N ALA A 240 -9.98 5.18 26.47
CA ALA A 240 -9.74 4.53 27.76
C ALA A 240 -10.23 5.42 28.91
N PHE A 241 -9.96 6.72 28.83
CA PHE A 241 -10.47 7.70 29.78
C PHE A 241 -12.01 7.70 29.78
N ALA A 242 -12.65 7.79 28.62
CA ALA A 242 -14.12 7.76 28.50
C ALA A 242 -14.74 6.53 29.18
N ARG A 243 -14.14 5.35 28.99
CA ARG A 243 -14.59 4.12 29.64
C ARG A 243 -14.44 4.18 31.17
N SER A 244 -13.35 4.75 31.68
CA SER A 244 -13.09 4.85 33.12
C SER A 244 -14.13 5.73 33.84
N ILE A 245 -14.67 6.73 33.15
CA ILE A 245 -15.72 7.62 33.67
C ILE A 245 -17.14 7.16 33.32
N GLY A 246 -17.29 5.98 32.68
CA GLY A 246 -18.61 5.38 32.42
C GLY A 246 -19.23 5.73 31.07
N VAL A 247 -18.54 6.45 30.18
CA VAL A 247 -18.98 6.74 28.81
C VAL A 247 -18.60 5.57 27.92
N ARG A 248 -19.56 4.75 27.54
CA ARG A 248 -19.34 3.50 26.80
C ARG A 248 -19.83 3.55 25.35
N GLU A 249 -20.61 4.54 24.98
CA GLU A 249 -21.13 4.67 23.63
C GLU A 249 -20.01 4.97 22.63
N LYS A 250 -20.01 4.19 21.56
CA LYS A 250 -18.98 4.30 20.52
C LYS A 250 -19.08 5.67 19.84
N GLY A 251 -17.97 6.41 19.83
CA GLY A 251 -17.90 7.74 19.19
C GLY A 251 -18.40 8.91 20.04
N ALA A 252 -19.14 8.67 21.15
CA ALA A 252 -19.71 9.73 21.96
C ALA A 252 -18.66 10.68 22.55
N PHE A 253 -17.59 10.14 23.11
CA PHE A 253 -16.51 10.96 23.66
C PHE A 253 -15.68 11.66 22.59
N GLN A 254 -15.52 11.01 21.43
CA GLN A 254 -14.86 11.63 20.26
C GLN A 254 -15.68 12.85 19.78
N ALA A 255 -17.00 12.75 19.74
CA ALA A 255 -17.86 13.88 19.37
C ALA A 255 -17.72 15.07 20.35
N LEU A 256 -17.47 14.81 21.66
CA LEU A 256 -17.16 15.88 22.63
C LEU A 256 -15.86 16.60 22.31
N ILE A 257 -14.84 15.86 21.90
CA ILE A 257 -13.54 16.41 21.51
C ILE A 257 -13.69 17.24 20.23
N GLU A 258 -14.27 16.66 19.20
CA GLU A 258 -14.48 17.30 17.89
C GLU A 258 -15.39 18.53 17.99
N GLY A 259 -16.37 18.49 18.92
CA GLY A 259 -17.23 19.63 19.24
C GLY A 259 -16.57 20.71 20.12
N GLY A 260 -15.29 20.57 20.46
CA GLY A 260 -14.56 21.53 21.28
C GLY A 260 -15.03 21.61 22.75
N HIS A 261 -15.72 20.59 23.23
CA HIS A 261 -16.22 20.58 24.61
C HIS A 261 -15.22 20.08 25.64
N THR A 262 -14.20 19.31 25.18
CA THR A 262 -13.08 18.85 25.99
C THR A 262 -11.80 18.85 25.13
N PRO A 263 -10.66 19.31 25.67
CA PRO A 263 -9.41 19.29 24.96
C PRO A 263 -8.87 17.85 24.85
N ALA A 264 -8.23 17.57 23.73
CA ALA A 264 -7.44 16.38 23.50
C ALA A 264 -6.56 16.61 22.27
N MET A 265 -5.46 15.90 22.15
CA MET A 265 -4.56 15.97 21.00
C MET A 265 -4.72 14.74 20.11
N GLU A 266 -4.90 14.97 18.83
CA GLU A 266 -4.88 13.87 17.85
C GLU A 266 -3.45 13.48 17.52
N VAL A 267 -3.11 12.22 17.71
CA VAL A 267 -1.77 11.68 17.44
C VAL A 267 -1.84 10.38 16.65
N LEU A 268 -0.84 10.13 15.81
CA LEU A 268 -0.68 8.84 15.14
C LEU A 268 0.01 7.87 16.09
N HIS A 269 -0.64 6.75 16.39
CA HIS A 269 -0.03 5.69 17.20
C HIS A 269 1.27 5.21 16.54
N PRO A 270 2.43 5.23 17.23
CA PRO A 270 3.74 4.99 16.63
C PRO A 270 3.88 3.61 15.97
N VAL A 271 3.11 2.63 16.46
CA VAL A 271 3.14 1.23 15.97
C VAL A 271 2.07 0.99 14.92
N THR A 272 0.80 1.26 15.26
CA THR A 272 -0.34 0.90 14.41
C THR A 272 -0.62 1.92 13.30
N LYS A 273 0.03 3.09 13.36
CA LYS A 273 -0.19 4.23 12.44
C LYS A 273 -1.65 4.69 12.35
N ARG A 274 -2.46 4.31 13.33
CA ARG A 274 -3.85 4.78 13.42
C ARG A 274 -3.90 6.07 14.19
N SER A 275 -4.72 7.01 13.73
CA SER A 275 -5.05 8.20 14.49
C SER A 275 -5.79 7.82 15.77
N GLN A 276 -5.46 8.50 16.86
CA GLN A 276 -6.10 8.35 18.17
C GLN A 276 -6.03 9.67 18.92
N TRP A 277 -7.07 9.93 19.70
CA TRP A 277 -7.11 11.05 20.62
C TRP A 277 -6.42 10.68 21.93
N ARG A 278 -5.55 11.58 22.42
CA ARG A 278 -4.85 11.46 23.69
C ARG A 278 -5.12 12.68 24.56
N MET A 279 -5.17 12.46 25.87
CA MET A 279 -5.42 13.50 26.88
C MET A 279 -4.25 13.54 27.86
N SER A 280 -3.71 14.72 28.07
CA SER A 280 -2.79 15.01 29.16
C SER A 280 -3.53 15.11 30.50
N GLY A 281 -2.79 15.17 31.60
CA GLY A 281 -3.37 15.45 32.90
C GLY A 281 -4.15 16.80 32.95
N ALA A 282 -3.65 17.80 32.22
CA ALA A 282 -4.33 19.09 32.09
C ALA A 282 -5.64 19.00 31.32
N ASP A 283 -5.68 18.20 30.25
CA ASP A 283 -6.89 17.97 29.45
C ASP A 283 -7.98 17.24 30.30
N ILE A 284 -7.55 16.28 31.11
CA ILE A 284 -8.44 15.55 32.03
C ILE A 284 -8.96 16.48 33.09
N ALA A 285 -8.14 17.36 33.68
CA ALA A 285 -8.57 18.38 34.61
C ALA A 285 -9.58 19.32 33.97
N ALA A 286 -9.30 19.85 32.78
CA ALA A 286 -10.22 20.72 32.04
C ALA A 286 -11.55 20.04 31.70
N PHE A 287 -11.55 18.73 31.48
CA PHE A 287 -12.80 17.97 31.37
C PHE A 287 -13.58 17.97 32.68
N HIS A 288 -12.92 17.71 33.82
CA HIS A 288 -13.57 17.65 35.12
C HIS A 288 -14.02 19.03 35.65
N ASP A 289 -13.37 20.12 35.26
CA ASP A 289 -13.80 21.48 35.54
C ASP A 289 -15.16 21.81 34.91
N LYS A 290 -15.49 21.15 33.81
CA LYS A 290 -16.73 21.38 33.07
C LYS A 290 -17.76 20.29 33.27
N PHE A 291 -17.35 19.04 33.38
CA PHE A 291 -18.21 17.87 33.41
C PHE A 291 -17.94 16.99 34.62
N THR A 292 -18.99 16.44 35.17
CA THR A 292 -18.90 15.43 36.22
C THR A 292 -19.76 14.20 35.86
N PRO A 293 -19.14 13.04 35.64
CA PRO A 293 -19.86 11.77 35.49
C PRO A 293 -20.30 11.23 36.85
N PRO A 294 -21.45 10.52 36.96
CA PRO A 294 -21.89 9.90 38.23
C PRO A 294 -20.88 8.96 38.86
N THR A 295 -20.05 8.30 38.06
CA THR A 295 -18.96 7.42 38.53
C THR A 295 -17.91 8.18 39.33
N VAL A 296 -17.64 9.43 38.99
CA VAL A 296 -16.72 10.30 39.70
C VAL A 296 -17.37 10.75 40.99
N ILE A 297 -18.63 11.20 40.94
CA ILE A 297 -19.40 11.63 42.11
C ILE A 297 -19.53 10.52 43.15
N VAL A 298 -19.85 9.30 42.72
CA VAL A 298 -19.90 8.12 43.61
C VAL A 298 -18.55 7.89 44.32
N LYS A 299 -17.44 8.04 43.60
CA LYS A 299 -16.10 7.87 44.16
C LYS A 299 -15.75 8.95 45.20
N GLU A 300 -16.17 10.19 44.95
CA GLU A 300 -15.85 11.33 45.80
C GLU A 300 -16.77 11.44 47.02
N THR A 301 -18.05 11.11 46.86
CA THR A 301 -19.06 11.29 47.90
C THR A 301 -19.41 10.03 48.68
N GLY A 302 -19.12 8.84 48.12
CA GLY A 302 -19.57 7.56 48.66
C GLY A 302 -21.04 7.26 48.48
N LEU A 303 -21.82 8.18 47.90
CA LEU A 303 -23.25 8.02 47.70
C LEU A 303 -23.55 6.97 46.62
N HIS A 304 -24.65 6.25 46.77
CA HIS A 304 -25.08 5.29 45.79
C HIS A 304 -25.50 6.01 44.48
N ARG A 305 -25.10 5.46 43.33
CA ARG A 305 -25.38 6.05 42.01
C ARG A 305 -26.86 6.42 41.80
N ASN A 306 -27.77 5.53 42.21
CA ASN A 306 -29.20 5.75 42.01
C ASN A 306 -29.71 6.92 42.86
N THR A 307 -29.15 7.17 44.06
CA THR A 307 -29.46 8.32 44.89
C THR A 307 -29.07 9.62 44.21
N ILE A 308 -27.87 9.65 43.59
CA ILE A 308 -27.38 10.82 42.85
C ILE A 308 -28.30 11.10 41.65
N LEU A 309 -28.60 10.06 40.83
CA LEU A 309 -29.44 10.22 39.64
C LEU A 309 -30.89 10.61 40.01
N ALA A 310 -31.45 10.08 41.09
CA ALA A 310 -32.78 10.46 41.59
C ALA A 310 -32.82 11.92 42.04
N ALA A 311 -31.77 12.41 42.72
CA ALA A 311 -31.65 13.81 43.09
C ALA A 311 -31.53 14.72 41.88
N PHE A 312 -30.77 14.38 40.89
CA PHE A 312 -30.68 15.13 39.64
C PHE A 312 -32.05 15.23 38.94
N ALA A 313 -32.73 14.09 38.80
CA ALA A 313 -34.07 14.07 38.22
C ALA A 313 -35.08 14.91 38.99
N ALA A 314 -35.05 14.89 40.34
CA ALA A 314 -35.92 15.70 41.19
C ALA A 314 -35.69 17.21 41.00
N HIS A 315 -34.49 17.62 40.61
CA HIS A 315 -34.13 19.01 40.33
C HIS A 315 -34.16 19.35 38.82
N GLY A 316 -34.68 18.46 37.97
CA GLY A 316 -34.80 18.71 36.52
C GLY A 316 -33.46 18.75 35.80
N ILE A 317 -32.38 18.17 36.37
CA ILE A 317 -31.06 18.15 35.74
C ILE A 317 -30.94 16.94 34.82
N GLU A 318 -30.76 17.22 33.54
CA GLU A 318 -30.56 16.20 32.51
C GLU A 318 -29.08 15.99 32.18
N ALA A 319 -28.77 14.80 31.67
CA ALA A 319 -27.45 14.52 31.13
C ALA A 319 -27.14 15.41 29.93
N PHE A 320 -25.89 15.81 29.80
CA PHE A 320 -25.45 16.70 28.74
C PHE A 320 -25.73 16.09 27.36
N ARG A 321 -26.28 16.90 26.46
CA ARG A 321 -26.58 16.54 25.08
C ARG A 321 -25.79 17.39 24.11
N LEU A 322 -25.16 16.76 23.15
CA LEU A 322 -24.48 17.44 22.04
C LEU A 322 -25.44 17.48 20.85
N ASN A 323 -25.82 18.68 20.40
CA ASN A 323 -26.78 18.84 19.28
C ASN A 323 -28.06 18.00 19.45
N GLY A 324 -28.58 17.89 20.70
CA GLY A 324 -29.77 17.10 21.02
C GLY A 324 -29.53 15.59 21.19
N VAL A 325 -28.32 15.08 20.94
CA VAL A 325 -27.95 13.67 21.10
C VAL A 325 -27.34 13.46 22.49
N ALA A 326 -27.83 12.46 23.24
CA ALA A 326 -27.24 12.05 24.51
C ALA A 326 -25.85 11.43 24.27
N ILE A 327 -24.85 11.89 25.07
CA ILE A 327 -23.46 11.45 24.95
C ILE A 327 -23.09 10.40 26.04
N GLY A 328 -24.06 10.00 26.82
CA GLY A 328 -23.88 9.16 27.99
C GLY A 328 -24.09 9.91 29.30
N PRO A 329 -23.84 9.30 30.44
CA PRO A 329 -24.14 9.87 31.76
C PRO A 329 -23.06 10.90 32.17
N ILE A 330 -23.07 12.06 31.49
CA ILE A 330 -22.19 13.20 31.80
C ILE A 330 -23.06 14.39 32.11
N TYR A 331 -22.76 15.12 33.19
CA TYR A 331 -23.52 16.29 33.64
C TYR A 331 -22.61 17.52 33.69
N LEU A 332 -23.14 18.68 33.46
CA LEU A 332 -22.41 19.93 33.65
C LEU A 332 -22.19 20.17 35.14
N LEU A 333 -20.92 20.32 35.54
CA LEU A 333 -20.55 20.52 36.95
C LEU A 333 -21.30 21.70 37.57
N LYS A 334 -21.44 22.83 36.86
CA LYS A 334 -22.16 24.04 37.32
C LYS A 334 -23.64 23.80 37.67
N GLU A 335 -24.27 22.81 37.02
CA GLU A 335 -25.69 22.49 37.24
C GLU A 335 -25.90 21.54 38.43
N VAL A 336 -24.97 20.60 38.59
CA VAL A 336 -25.09 19.58 39.64
C VAL A 336 -24.45 19.98 40.97
N ALA A 337 -23.47 20.89 40.98
CA ALA A 337 -22.76 21.28 42.19
C ALA A 337 -23.68 21.79 43.34
N PRO A 338 -24.71 22.62 43.08
CA PRO A 338 -25.63 23.04 44.16
C PRO A 338 -26.39 21.87 44.79
N VAL A 339 -26.84 20.90 43.96
CA VAL A 339 -27.57 19.72 44.43
C VAL A 339 -26.67 18.78 45.22
N LEU A 340 -25.43 18.62 44.80
CA LEU A 340 -24.44 17.78 45.47
C LEU A 340 -24.09 18.37 46.87
N ASN A 341 -23.94 19.69 46.98
CA ASN A 341 -23.68 20.35 48.24
C ASN A 341 -24.83 20.11 49.22
N THR A 342 -26.09 20.12 48.75
CA THR A 342 -27.28 19.83 49.58
C THR A 342 -27.37 18.37 50.00
N LEU A 343 -26.90 17.43 49.18
CA LEU A 343 -26.89 15.99 49.49
C LEU A 343 -25.81 15.59 50.50
N MET A 344 -24.78 16.40 50.64
CA MET A 344 -23.62 16.14 51.50
C MET A 344 -23.70 16.88 52.84
N SER A 345 -24.57 17.91 52.95
CA SER A 345 -24.91 18.63 54.19
C SER A 345 -25.97 17.87 54.98
#